data_2e641c5e10e255e0b7a10658693a207a
#
_entry.id   2e641c5e10e255e0b7a10658693a207a
#
_cell.length_a   1.000
_cell.length_b   1.000
_cell.length_c   1.000
_cell.angle_alpha   90.00
_cell.angle_beta   90.00
_cell.angle_gamma   90.00
#
_symmetry.space_group_name_H-M   'P 1'
#
loop_
_entity.id
_entity.type
_entity.pdbx_description
1 polymer ?
#
loop_
_entity_poly.entity_id
_entity_poly.type
_entity_poly.pdbx_seq_one_letter_code
_entity_poly.pdbx_strand_id
1 'polypeptide(L)'
;MIARTLAKRIADLMISKKAYDVVILDLKKITSAADYFVICSTDSDTQVRAVADTVRDGMDESNERVWHYEGYQALKWIVLDYVDVVAHIFYKEDRSFYNLERLWGDAKKTEVNDTLAMPKSAAKKGRTTTRTSKKKKIEKE
;
A
#
# COMPACT_ATOMS: atom_id res chain seq x y z
N MET A 1 1.99 -12.87 -13.41
CA MET A 1 1.31 -12.77 -12.09
C MET A 1 -0.09 -12.22 -12.33
N ILE A 2 -1.12 -12.83 -11.76
CA ILE A 2 -2.46 -12.30 -11.92
C ILE A 2 -2.62 -11.03 -11.11
N ALA A 3 -3.59 -10.20 -11.53
CA ALA A 3 -3.75 -8.86 -10.94
C ALA A 3 -3.93 -8.89 -9.42
N ARG A 4 -4.71 -9.82 -8.91
CA ARG A 4 -4.94 -9.92 -7.47
C ARG A 4 -3.66 -10.20 -6.70
N THR A 5 -2.85 -11.13 -7.20
CA THR A 5 -1.57 -11.47 -6.58
C THR A 5 -0.61 -10.28 -6.66
N LEU A 6 -0.62 -9.59 -7.78
CA LEU A 6 0.21 -8.41 -7.99
C LEU A 6 -0.16 -7.31 -6.99
N ALA A 7 -1.46 -7.06 -6.80
CA ALA A 7 -1.92 -6.06 -5.84
C ALA A 7 -1.48 -6.42 -4.42
N LYS A 8 -1.60 -7.69 -4.04
CA LYS A 8 -1.19 -8.15 -2.72
C LYS A 8 0.31 -7.99 -2.52
N ARG A 9 1.10 -8.33 -3.54
CA ARG A 9 2.55 -8.18 -3.48
C ARG A 9 2.94 -6.71 -3.28
N ILE A 10 2.29 -5.81 -4.02
CA ILE A 10 2.56 -4.38 -3.87
C ILE A 10 2.23 -3.93 -2.45
N ALA A 11 1.10 -4.35 -1.91
CA ALA A 11 0.72 -3.99 -0.55
C ALA A 11 1.76 -4.47 0.47
N ASP A 12 2.23 -5.71 0.32
CA ASP A 12 3.24 -6.26 1.22
C ASP A 12 4.55 -5.48 1.12
N LEU A 13 4.93 -5.07 -0.08
CA LEU A 13 6.15 -4.27 -0.26
C LEU A 13 6.01 -2.89 0.39
N MET A 14 4.84 -2.27 0.28
CA MET A 14 4.57 -1.00 0.95
C MET A 14 4.75 -1.14 2.46
N ILE A 15 4.16 -2.18 3.04
CA ILE A 15 4.22 -2.43 4.48
C ILE A 15 5.65 -2.70 4.92
N SER A 16 6.42 -3.42 4.09
CA SER A 16 7.81 -3.74 4.42
C SER A 16 8.67 -2.50 4.63
N LYS A 17 8.26 -1.37 4.04
CA LYS A 17 8.97 -0.10 4.18
C LYS A 17 8.19 0.87 5.08
N LYS A 18 7.30 0.34 5.91
CA LYS A 18 6.59 1.05 6.97
C LYS A 18 5.55 2.04 6.47
N ALA A 19 5.05 1.87 5.25
CA ALA A 19 3.84 2.56 4.85
C ALA A 19 2.68 2.02 5.69
N TYR A 20 1.66 2.83 5.90
CA TYR A 20 0.54 2.44 6.74
C TYR A 20 -0.80 2.78 6.08
N ASP A 21 -1.88 2.33 6.72
CA ASP A 21 -3.24 2.47 6.18
C ASP A 21 -3.30 1.99 4.74
N VAL A 22 -2.73 0.81 4.52
CA VAL A 22 -2.66 0.21 3.19
C VAL A 22 -4.00 -0.42 2.85
N VAL A 23 -4.58 -0.01 1.73
CA VAL A 23 -5.86 -0.56 1.28
C VAL A 23 -5.75 -0.99 -0.18
N ILE A 24 -6.54 -1.99 -0.53
CA ILE A 24 -6.70 -2.44 -1.91
C ILE A 24 -8.16 -2.18 -2.29
N LEU A 25 -8.36 -1.41 -3.37
CA LEU A 25 -9.68 -1.16 -3.92
C LEU A 25 -9.89 -2.06 -5.13
N ASP A 26 -10.96 -2.82 -5.12
CA ASP A 26 -11.33 -3.69 -6.24
C ASP A 26 -12.20 -2.87 -7.20
N LEU A 27 -11.66 -2.58 -8.37
CA LEU A 27 -12.31 -1.73 -9.36
C LEU A 27 -12.86 -2.51 -10.55
N LYS A 28 -12.77 -3.84 -10.53
CA LYS A 28 -13.09 -4.64 -11.71
C LYS A 28 -14.52 -4.44 -12.22
N LYS A 29 -15.46 -4.20 -11.31
CA LYS A 29 -16.87 -4.02 -11.68
C LYS A 29 -17.26 -2.57 -11.89
N ILE A 30 -16.31 -1.64 -11.73
CA ILE A 30 -16.62 -0.21 -11.76
C ILE A 30 -15.99 0.48 -12.94
N THR A 31 -14.79 0.08 -13.34
CA THR A 31 -14.08 0.72 -14.43
C THR A 31 -13.22 -0.30 -15.16
N SER A 32 -12.94 -0.01 -16.43
CA SER A 32 -11.99 -0.81 -17.21
C SER A 32 -10.58 -0.26 -17.14
N ALA A 33 -10.36 0.85 -16.43
CA ALA A 33 -9.05 1.51 -16.39
C ALA A 33 -8.01 0.71 -15.61
N ALA A 34 -8.44 -0.01 -14.57
CA ALA A 34 -7.56 -0.86 -13.78
C ALA A 34 -8.42 -1.85 -13.01
N ASP A 35 -7.82 -2.97 -12.62
CA ASP A 35 -8.51 -3.95 -11.79
C ASP A 35 -8.43 -3.58 -10.30
N TYR A 36 -7.29 -3.04 -9.86
CA TYR A 36 -7.09 -2.71 -8.45
C TYR A 36 -6.28 -1.43 -8.31
N PHE A 37 -6.61 -0.65 -7.28
CA PHE A 37 -5.72 0.37 -6.74
C PHE A 37 -5.17 -0.16 -5.41
N VAL A 38 -3.88 0.10 -5.16
CA VAL A 38 -3.28 -0.17 -3.85
C VAL A 38 -2.80 1.17 -3.32
N ILE A 39 -3.33 1.59 -2.18
CA ILE A 39 -3.11 2.94 -1.65
C ILE A 39 -2.48 2.84 -0.27
N CYS A 40 -1.48 3.68 0.00
CA CYS A 40 -0.86 3.74 1.32
C CYS A 40 -0.54 5.17 1.71
N SER A 41 -0.25 5.35 2.99
CA SER A 41 0.18 6.63 3.57
C SER A 41 1.60 6.54 4.09
N THR A 42 2.28 7.68 4.10
CA THR A 42 3.61 7.83 4.68
C THR A 42 3.68 9.12 5.48
N ASP A 43 4.72 9.26 6.29
CA ASP A 43 4.86 10.40 7.18
C ASP A 43 5.80 11.49 6.67
N SER A 44 6.51 11.26 5.57
CA SER A 44 7.45 12.23 5.03
C SER A 44 7.62 12.06 3.53
N ASP A 45 8.11 13.10 2.87
CA ASP A 45 8.41 13.03 1.44
C ASP A 45 9.52 12.03 1.15
N THR A 46 10.53 11.97 2.01
CA THR A 46 11.60 10.98 1.89
C THR A 46 11.04 9.56 1.92
N GLN A 47 10.07 9.32 2.78
CA GLN A 47 9.45 8.01 2.89
C GLN A 47 8.58 7.68 1.67
N VAL A 48 7.90 8.68 1.11
CA VAL A 48 7.15 8.48 -0.14
C VAL A 48 8.07 7.87 -1.20
N ARG A 49 9.24 8.47 -1.37
CA ARG A 49 10.20 7.97 -2.36
C ARG A 49 10.72 6.59 -2.00
N ALA A 50 11.07 6.38 -0.73
CA ALA A 50 11.62 5.09 -0.28
C ALA A 50 10.63 3.95 -0.50
N VAL A 51 9.35 4.20 -0.20
CA VAL A 51 8.30 3.19 -0.41
C VAL A 51 8.14 2.89 -1.90
N ALA A 52 8.08 3.94 -2.73
CA ALA A 52 7.95 3.76 -4.17
C ALA A 52 9.11 2.95 -4.74
N ASP A 53 10.34 3.28 -4.34
CA ASP A 53 11.51 2.55 -4.82
C ASP A 53 11.48 1.09 -4.36
N THR A 54 11.05 0.83 -3.14
CA THR A 54 10.93 -0.53 -2.62
C THR A 54 9.92 -1.34 -3.42
N VAL A 55 8.78 -0.73 -3.76
CA VAL A 55 7.77 -1.40 -4.58
C VAL A 55 8.35 -1.71 -5.96
N ARG A 56 8.98 -0.72 -6.60
CA ARG A 56 9.56 -0.93 -7.93
C ARG A 56 10.61 -2.02 -7.93
N ASP A 57 11.52 -1.99 -6.98
CA ASP A 57 12.59 -2.99 -6.91
C ASP A 57 12.03 -4.37 -6.67
N GLY A 58 11.09 -4.50 -5.74
CA GLY A 58 10.48 -5.79 -5.44
C GLY A 58 9.68 -6.36 -6.61
N MET A 59 8.99 -5.49 -7.35
CA MET A 59 8.23 -5.93 -8.51
C MET A 59 9.16 -6.32 -9.65
N ASP A 60 10.27 -5.58 -9.83
CA ASP A 60 11.27 -5.95 -10.84
C ASP A 60 11.85 -7.34 -10.57
N GLU A 61 12.05 -7.69 -9.30
CA GLU A 61 12.54 -9.02 -8.94
C GLU A 61 11.58 -10.12 -9.38
N SER A 62 10.30 -9.79 -9.52
CA SER A 62 9.27 -10.72 -9.97
C SER A 62 9.00 -10.58 -11.48
N ASN A 63 9.84 -9.88 -12.19
CA ASN A 63 9.67 -9.59 -13.64
C ASN A 63 8.41 -8.80 -13.94
N GLU A 64 7.95 -8.00 -12.98
CA GLU A 64 6.81 -7.12 -13.18
C GLU A 64 7.33 -5.70 -13.25
N ARG A 65 7.47 -5.17 -14.45
CA ARG A 65 8.03 -3.84 -14.64
C ARG A 65 6.92 -2.79 -14.63
N VAL A 66 7.22 -1.66 -13.98
CA VAL A 66 6.29 -0.54 -14.01
C VAL A 66 6.16 -0.04 -15.44
N TRP A 67 4.91 0.16 -15.89
CA TRP A 67 4.65 0.68 -17.24
C TRP A 67 4.82 2.18 -17.29
N HIS A 68 4.35 2.89 -16.26
CA HIS A 68 4.41 4.35 -16.21
C HIS A 68 4.44 4.77 -14.74
N TYR A 69 5.13 5.86 -14.45
CA TYR A 69 5.17 6.38 -13.09
C TYR A 69 5.25 7.89 -13.10
N GLU A 70 4.74 8.52 -12.03
CA GLU A 70 4.75 9.96 -11.86
C GLU A 70 4.89 10.32 -10.39
N GLY A 71 5.29 11.57 -10.12
CA GLY A 71 5.27 12.12 -8.78
C GLY A 71 6.61 12.15 -8.06
N TYR A 72 7.68 11.74 -8.74
CA TYR A 72 9.00 11.65 -8.10
C TYR A 72 9.64 12.99 -7.78
N GLN A 73 9.15 14.08 -8.35
CA GLN A 73 9.73 15.39 -8.07
C GLN A 73 9.16 16.01 -6.80
N ALA A 74 7.85 16.06 -6.69
CA ALA A 74 7.19 16.69 -5.54
C ALA A 74 7.16 15.80 -4.31
N LEU A 75 7.15 14.48 -4.50
CA LEU A 75 7.16 13.49 -3.43
C LEU A 75 5.96 13.60 -2.48
N LYS A 76 4.81 14.02 -3.03
CA LYS A 76 3.56 14.09 -2.27
C LYS A 76 2.62 12.95 -2.62
N TRP A 77 2.71 12.49 -3.85
CA TRP A 77 1.85 11.43 -4.38
C TRP A 77 2.59 10.81 -5.56
N ILE A 78 3.11 9.59 -5.36
CA ILE A 78 3.73 8.84 -6.44
C ILE A 78 2.76 7.80 -6.93
N VAL A 79 2.60 7.75 -8.25
CA VAL A 79 1.76 6.76 -8.92
C VAL A 79 2.67 5.78 -9.65
N LEU A 80 2.48 4.49 -9.41
CA LEU A 80 3.20 3.43 -10.13
C LEU A 80 2.15 2.60 -10.87
N ASP A 81 2.14 2.72 -12.19
CA ASP A 81 1.11 2.09 -13.02
C ASP A 81 1.64 0.78 -13.59
N TYR A 82 1.04 -0.32 -13.16
CA TYR A 82 1.36 -1.68 -13.64
C TYR A 82 0.27 -2.20 -14.57
N VAL A 83 -0.53 -1.31 -15.16
CA VAL A 83 -1.60 -1.56 -16.11
C VAL A 83 -2.85 -2.09 -15.41
N ASP A 84 -2.82 -3.33 -14.92
CA ASP A 84 -3.99 -3.89 -14.22
C ASP A 84 -4.08 -3.43 -12.79
N VAL A 85 -2.97 -3.01 -12.21
CA VAL A 85 -2.89 -2.55 -10.83
C VAL A 85 -2.12 -1.24 -10.80
N VAL A 86 -2.64 -0.26 -10.08
CA VAL A 86 -1.98 1.03 -9.91
C VAL A 86 -1.71 1.25 -8.44
N ALA A 87 -0.44 1.49 -8.10
CA ALA A 87 -0.04 1.79 -6.73
C ALA A 87 -0.03 3.29 -6.52
N HIS A 88 -0.60 3.73 -5.40
CA HIS A 88 -0.66 5.14 -5.01
C HIS A 88 0.02 5.29 -3.66
N ILE A 89 1.16 5.96 -3.64
CA ILE A 89 1.92 6.20 -2.41
C ILE A 89 1.77 7.68 -2.07
N PHE A 90 1.11 7.98 -0.96
CA PHE A 90 0.80 9.34 -0.56
C PHE A 90 1.57 9.79 0.67
N TYR A 91 1.99 11.04 0.66
CA TYR A 91 2.20 11.74 1.91
C TYR A 91 0.82 11.88 2.58
N LYS A 92 0.75 11.67 3.87
CA LYS A 92 -0.53 11.47 4.58
C LYS A 92 -1.54 12.60 4.36
N GLU A 93 -1.07 13.86 4.32
CA GLU A 93 -1.98 14.98 4.15
C GLU A 93 -2.58 15.03 2.75
N ASP A 94 -1.78 14.63 1.74
CA ASP A 94 -2.26 14.61 0.36
C ASP A 94 -3.26 13.47 0.15
N ARG A 95 -3.09 12.35 0.85
CA ARG A 95 -4.08 11.27 0.79
C ARG A 95 -5.45 11.77 1.24
N SER A 96 -5.49 12.50 2.35
CA SER A 96 -6.75 13.06 2.85
C SER A 96 -7.33 14.07 1.87
N PHE A 97 -6.48 14.89 1.29
CA PHE A 97 -6.93 15.94 0.38
C PHE A 97 -7.54 15.37 -0.90
N TYR A 98 -6.86 14.43 -1.55
CA TYR A 98 -7.35 13.85 -2.81
C TYR A 98 -8.42 12.79 -2.58
N ASN A 99 -8.32 12.04 -1.51
CA ASN A 99 -9.34 11.09 -1.05
C ASN A 99 -9.88 10.18 -2.15
N LEU A 100 -9.00 9.38 -2.74
CA LEU A 100 -9.38 8.46 -3.81
C LEU A 100 -10.42 7.44 -3.35
N GLU A 101 -10.37 7.06 -2.10
CA GLU A 101 -11.30 6.09 -1.55
C GLU A 101 -12.74 6.60 -1.62
N ARG A 102 -12.92 7.91 -1.44
CA ARG A 102 -14.24 8.52 -1.58
C ARG A 102 -14.66 8.58 -3.04
N LEU A 103 -13.75 8.96 -3.91
CA LEU A 103 -14.02 9.03 -5.35
C LEU A 103 -14.47 7.67 -5.89
N TRP A 104 -13.84 6.60 -5.40
CA TRP A 104 -14.19 5.24 -5.79
C TRP A 104 -14.96 4.53 -4.67
N GLY A 105 -15.95 5.24 -4.08
CA GLY A 105 -16.66 4.75 -2.90
C GLY A 105 -17.45 3.48 -3.10
N ASP A 106 -17.79 3.14 -4.34
CA ASP A 106 -18.51 1.91 -4.64
C ASP A 106 -17.56 0.69 -4.75
N ALA A 107 -16.25 0.90 -4.72
CA ALA A 107 -15.30 -0.18 -4.81
C ALA A 107 -15.26 -0.98 -3.51
N LYS A 108 -15.09 -2.29 -3.64
CA LYS A 108 -14.84 -3.13 -2.47
C LYS A 108 -13.46 -2.80 -1.93
N LYS A 109 -13.40 -2.44 -0.66
CA LYS A 109 -12.15 -2.03 -0.02
C LYS A 109 -11.67 -3.13 0.92
N THR A 110 -10.42 -3.53 0.79
CA THR A 110 -9.76 -4.45 1.69
C THR A 110 -8.63 -3.71 2.39
N GLU A 111 -8.70 -3.65 3.72
CA GLU A 111 -7.62 -3.08 4.51
C GLU A 111 -6.56 -4.14 4.73
N VAL A 112 -5.31 -3.80 4.46
CA VAL A 112 -4.23 -4.76 4.57
C VAL A 112 -3.48 -4.50 5.86
N ASN A 113 -3.51 -5.48 6.74
CA ASN A 113 -2.83 -5.38 8.03
C ASN A 113 -1.34 -5.62 7.86
N ASP A 114 -0.57 -5.10 8.80
CA ASP A 114 0.87 -5.28 8.85
C ASP A 114 1.19 -6.69 9.38
N THR A 115 0.82 -7.70 8.58
CA THR A 115 1.06 -9.08 8.97
C THR A 115 2.52 -9.48 8.81
N LEU A 116 3.26 -8.73 8.02
CA LEU A 116 4.69 -9.00 7.85
C LEU A 116 5.49 -8.60 9.07
N ALA A 117 5.00 -7.63 9.83
CA ALA A 117 5.65 -7.21 11.05
C ALA A 117 5.29 -8.10 12.24
N MET A 118 4.29 -8.98 12.09
CA MET A 118 3.82 -9.85 13.16
C MET A 118 4.38 -11.24 12.95
N PRO A 119 5.20 -11.69 13.84
CA PRO A 119 5.64 -13.07 13.73
C PRO A 119 4.44 -13.94 13.81
N LYS A 120 4.03 -14.42 13.33
CA LYS A 120 2.78 -14.74 13.33
C LYS A 120 2.10 -15.26 14.30
N SER A 121 1.94 -15.05 14.83
CA SER A 121 1.05 -15.35 15.57
C SER A 121 0.14 -14.59 16.00
N ALA A 122 0.15 -14.41 16.06
CA ALA A 122 -0.47 -13.84 16.30
C ALA A 122 -1.29 -13.28 16.23
N ALA A 123 -1.71 -13.19 16.25
CA ALA A 123 -2.24 -12.53 16.23
C ALA A 123 -3.01 -11.87 16.49
N LYS A 124 -3.35 -11.76 16.66
CA LYS A 124 -3.73 -11.11 17.14
C LYS A 124 -4.24 -10.31 17.28
N LYS A 125 -4.61 -10.44 17.30
CA LYS A 125 -4.63 -9.72 17.81
C LYS A 125 -4.69 -9.03 17.96
N GLY A 126 -5.16 -9.28 17.86
CA GLY A 126 -4.63 -8.77 18.35
C GLY A 126 -4.60 -7.95 18.64
N ARG A 127 -4.95 -8.13 18.87
CA ARG A 127 -4.39 -7.48 19.56
C ARG A 127 -3.92 -6.92 19.73
N THR A 128 -4.22 -7.26 19.51
CA THR A 128 -3.41 -6.82 20.10
C THR A 128 -2.95 -6.22 20.41
N THR A 129 -3.04 -6.55 20.48
CA THR A 129 -2.18 -6.16 21.08
C THR A 129 -1.67 -5.64 21.43
N THR A 130 -1.69 -6.04 21.37
CA THR A 130 -0.82 -5.70 22.01
C THR A 130 -0.23 -5.15 22.31
N ARG A 131 -0.33 -5.51 22.52
CA ARG A 131 0.49 -5.09 23.18
C ARG A 131 1.18 -4.74 23.24
N THR A 132 0.96 -5.29 22.66
CA THR A 132 1.75 -5.01 23.06
C THR A 132 2.25 -4.55 23.05
N SER A 133 1.98 -5.02 22.78
CA SER A 133 2.68 -4.67 23.13
C SER A 133 3.00 -4.15 23.14
N LYS A 134 2.88 -4.47 23.01
CA LYS A 134 3.32 -4.07 23.43
C LYS A 134 3.75 -3.61 23.28
N LYS A 135 3.42 -4.10 22.86
CA LYS A 135 3.77 -3.71 23.12
C LYS A 135 4.16 -3.27 22.89
N LYS A 136 3.85 -3.72 22.46
CA LYS A 136 4.17 -3.38 22.64
C LYS A 136 4.62 -3.00 22.38
N LYS A 137 4.40 -3.45 21.91
CA LYS A 137 4.75 -3.19 22.06
C LYS A 137 5.25 -2.89 21.70
N ILE A 138 4.93 -3.35 21.19
CA ILE A 138 5.41 -3.17 21.26
C ILE A 138 5.67 -2.80 21.04
N GLU A 139 5.20 -3.06 20.71
CA GLU A 139 5.59 -2.79 20.92
C GLU A 139 5.85 -2.40 20.70
N LYS A 140 5.59 -2.47 20.64
CA LYS A 140 5.85 -2.09 20.92
C LYS A 140 6.33 -1.78 20.75
N GLU A 141 5.69 -2.08 20.30
CA GLU A 141 6.18 -1.88 20.54
C GLU A 141 6.52 -1.84 20.61
#